data_78f2d5ed1a7aedb7f1506683913b4d23
#
_entry.id   78f2d5ed1a7aedb7f1506683913b4d23
#
_cell.length_a   1.000
_cell.length_b   1.000
_cell.length_c   1.000
_cell.angle_alpha   90.00
_cell.angle_beta   90.00
_cell.angle_gamma   90.00
#
_symmetry.space_group_name_H-M   'P 1'
#
loop_
_entity.id
_entity.type
_entity.pdbx_description
1 polymer ?
#
loop_
_entity_poly.entity_id
_entity_poly.type
_entity_poly.pdbx_seq_one_letter_code
_entity_poly.pdbx_strand_id
1 'polypeptide(L)'
;AALTAEVFWPCEIYYRAPADVRDGLIAALLKTENAHEAANLMCCLAFQGDDKAMETLLELERNPRPWRKSLYVDPSIYAQCGGWTFDKEGHRTQINFDTCYPMVKGEPGEATPVRIGRVREDTCPHCGCQMVDILVLDGRDERLKFLGLDGILTATCCPNCVGFLKGPAFNSFTLDGGAEVFPSELFDGAEKMDCYVRLEDYKVLTENPFVLGKAPVPMFYGSACEDVNTVGGFANWVQDAEYTTCLLYTSDAADDRIS
;
A
#
# COMPACT_ATOMS: atom_id res chain seq x y z
N ALA A 1 -24.59 -16.84 -5.27
CA ALA A 1 -25.56 -15.76 -4.98
C ALA A 1 -25.04 -14.41 -5.47
N ALA A 2 -23.89 -13.91 -4.98
CA ALA A 2 -23.38 -12.57 -5.36
C ALA A 2 -23.11 -12.44 -6.85
N LEU A 3 -22.41 -13.38 -7.47
CA LEU A 3 -22.12 -13.38 -8.91
C LEU A 3 -23.42 -13.45 -9.75
N THR A 4 -24.40 -14.25 -9.32
CA THR A 4 -25.72 -14.36 -10.01
C THR A 4 -26.53 -13.05 -9.89
N ALA A 5 -26.30 -12.28 -8.84
CA ALA A 5 -26.94 -10.99 -8.60
C ALA A 5 -26.11 -9.81 -9.15
N GLU A 6 -25.00 -10.08 -9.85
CA GLU A 6 -24.07 -9.08 -10.40
C GLU A 6 -23.55 -8.09 -9.35
N VAL A 7 -23.32 -8.59 -8.13
CA VAL A 7 -22.75 -7.79 -7.03
C VAL A 7 -21.23 -7.89 -7.08
N PHE A 8 -20.57 -6.82 -7.49
CA PHE A 8 -19.11 -6.74 -7.62
C PHE A 8 -18.45 -5.90 -6.53
N TRP A 9 -19.23 -5.23 -5.69
CA TRP A 9 -18.74 -4.39 -4.61
C TRP A 9 -19.50 -4.69 -3.30
N PRO A 10 -18.81 -4.83 -2.15
CA PRO A 10 -17.34 -4.82 -2.02
C PRO A 10 -16.70 -6.11 -2.59
N CYS A 11 -15.55 -5.98 -3.24
CA CYS A 11 -14.85 -7.11 -3.88
C CYS A 11 -14.37 -8.17 -2.88
N GLU A 12 -14.18 -7.80 -1.61
CA GLU A 12 -13.75 -8.66 -0.50
C GLU A 12 -14.67 -9.86 -0.26
N ILE A 13 -15.94 -9.78 -0.68
CA ILE A 13 -16.88 -10.92 -0.62
C ILE A 13 -16.41 -12.13 -1.43
N TYR A 14 -15.51 -11.90 -2.37
CA TYR A 14 -14.92 -12.95 -3.21
C TYR A 14 -13.61 -13.51 -2.64
N TYR A 15 -13.14 -13.01 -1.49
CA TYR A 15 -11.89 -13.45 -0.89
C TYR A 15 -11.86 -14.95 -0.66
N ARG A 16 -10.92 -15.62 -1.33
CA ARG A 16 -10.77 -17.08 -1.31
C ARG A 16 -12.10 -17.83 -1.60
N ALA A 17 -12.95 -17.27 -2.43
CA ALA A 17 -14.21 -17.90 -2.82
C ALA A 17 -13.98 -19.27 -3.48
N PRO A 18 -14.94 -20.21 -3.41
CA PRO A 18 -14.84 -21.53 -4.01
C PRO A 18 -14.55 -21.52 -5.51
N ALA A 19 -13.99 -22.61 -6.03
CA ALA A 19 -13.55 -22.72 -7.42
C ALA A 19 -14.69 -22.52 -8.45
N ASP A 20 -15.91 -22.91 -8.14
CA ASP A 20 -17.09 -22.69 -9.00
C ASP A 20 -17.44 -21.21 -9.13
N VAL A 21 -17.26 -20.42 -8.07
CA VAL A 21 -17.41 -18.95 -8.09
C VAL A 21 -16.32 -18.32 -8.95
N ARG A 22 -15.05 -18.72 -8.76
CA ARG A 22 -13.94 -18.29 -9.63
C ARG A 22 -14.19 -18.59 -11.08
N ASP A 23 -14.59 -19.82 -11.41
CA ASP A 23 -14.86 -20.22 -12.79
C ASP A 23 -16.01 -19.41 -13.40
N GLY A 24 -17.01 -19.06 -12.59
CA GLY A 24 -18.06 -18.14 -12.99
C GLY A 24 -17.57 -16.72 -13.27
N LEU A 25 -16.66 -16.18 -12.42
CA LEU A 25 -16.02 -14.87 -12.64
C LEU A 25 -15.21 -14.87 -13.94
N ILE A 26 -14.40 -15.92 -14.17
CA ILE A 26 -13.61 -16.09 -15.39
C ILE A 26 -14.53 -16.14 -16.62
N ALA A 27 -15.60 -16.93 -16.58
CA ALA A 27 -16.52 -17.05 -17.68
C ALA A 27 -17.21 -15.72 -18.03
N ALA A 28 -17.60 -14.93 -17.01
CA ALA A 28 -18.15 -13.59 -17.17
C ALA A 28 -17.11 -12.63 -17.77
N LEU A 29 -15.88 -12.64 -17.27
CA LEU A 29 -14.78 -11.80 -17.73
C LEU A 29 -14.41 -12.07 -19.20
N LEU A 30 -14.40 -13.33 -19.60
CA LEU A 30 -14.11 -13.71 -20.99
C LEU A 30 -15.27 -13.41 -21.95
N LYS A 31 -16.48 -13.24 -21.45
CA LYS A 31 -17.68 -12.97 -22.23
C LYS A 31 -17.97 -11.48 -22.38
N THR A 32 -17.65 -10.67 -21.39
CA THR A 32 -17.98 -9.24 -21.41
C THR A 32 -17.22 -8.48 -22.52
N GLU A 33 -17.88 -7.48 -23.08
CA GLU A 33 -17.29 -6.49 -24.00
C GLU A 33 -17.16 -5.11 -23.30
N ASN A 34 -17.69 -4.98 -22.09
CA ASN A 34 -17.70 -3.74 -21.33
C ASN A 34 -16.44 -3.64 -20.46
N ALA A 35 -15.63 -2.58 -20.65
CA ALA A 35 -14.39 -2.36 -19.93
C ALA A 35 -14.61 -2.17 -18.42
N HIS A 36 -15.66 -1.45 -18.02
CA HIS A 36 -15.96 -1.21 -16.61
C HIS A 36 -16.36 -2.51 -15.88
N GLU A 37 -17.19 -3.32 -16.53
CA GLU A 37 -17.54 -4.66 -16.01
C GLU A 37 -16.30 -5.56 -15.93
N ALA A 38 -15.43 -5.53 -16.94
CA ALA A 38 -14.19 -6.29 -16.94
C ALA A 38 -13.27 -5.88 -15.77
N ALA A 39 -13.14 -4.58 -15.49
CA ALA A 39 -12.38 -4.06 -14.35
C ALA A 39 -12.92 -4.60 -13.02
N ASN A 40 -14.24 -4.51 -12.81
CA ASN A 40 -14.88 -5.04 -11.60
C ASN A 40 -14.68 -6.55 -11.44
N LEU A 41 -14.82 -7.31 -12.51
CA LEU A 41 -14.62 -8.76 -12.52
C LEU A 41 -13.15 -9.13 -12.22
N MET A 42 -12.18 -8.35 -12.73
CA MET A 42 -10.75 -8.54 -12.40
C MET A 42 -10.46 -8.25 -10.93
N CYS A 43 -11.06 -7.21 -10.34
CA CYS A 43 -10.96 -6.97 -8.90
C CYS A 43 -11.52 -8.15 -8.09
N CYS A 44 -12.71 -8.63 -8.43
CA CYS A 44 -13.31 -9.80 -7.74
C CYS A 44 -12.43 -11.05 -7.88
N LEU A 45 -11.86 -11.27 -9.07
CA LEU A 45 -10.96 -12.38 -9.34
C LEU A 45 -9.64 -12.26 -8.57
N ALA A 46 -9.12 -11.03 -8.42
CA ALA A 46 -7.95 -10.74 -7.61
C ALA A 46 -8.16 -11.10 -6.13
N PHE A 47 -9.31 -10.79 -5.57
CA PHE A 47 -9.67 -11.20 -4.19
C PHE A 47 -9.87 -12.71 -4.06
N GLN A 48 -10.41 -13.38 -5.07
CA GLN A 48 -10.48 -14.85 -5.07
C GLN A 48 -9.07 -15.45 -5.04
N GLY A 49 -8.16 -14.97 -5.86
CA GLY A 49 -6.71 -14.97 -5.71
C GLY A 49 -6.02 -16.33 -5.76
N ASP A 50 -6.61 -17.39 -6.29
CA ASP A 50 -5.89 -18.66 -6.49
C ASP A 50 -5.03 -18.65 -7.77
N ASP A 51 -4.27 -19.72 -8.00
CA ASP A 51 -3.35 -19.83 -9.14
C ASP A 51 -4.07 -19.67 -10.49
N LYS A 52 -5.29 -20.20 -10.62
CA LYS A 52 -6.06 -20.07 -11.87
C LYS A 52 -6.57 -18.64 -12.10
N ALA A 53 -6.87 -17.90 -11.02
CA ALA A 53 -7.15 -16.46 -11.11
C ALA A 53 -5.92 -15.71 -11.63
N MET A 54 -4.74 -16.01 -11.09
CA MET A 54 -3.48 -15.42 -11.55
C MET A 54 -3.19 -15.75 -13.01
N GLU A 55 -3.27 -17.04 -13.39
CA GLU A 55 -3.08 -17.48 -14.78
C GLU A 55 -4.03 -16.76 -15.74
N THR A 56 -5.27 -16.51 -15.32
CA THR A 56 -6.25 -15.79 -16.14
C THR A 56 -5.84 -14.33 -16.35
N LEU A 57 -5.41 -13.64 -15.29
CA LEU A 57 -4.94 -12.25 -15.41
C LEU A 57 -3.66 -12.16 -16.26
N LEU A 58 -2.72 -13.09 -16.07
CA LEU A 58 -1.51 -13.18 -16.89
C LEU A 58 -1.82 -13.44 -18.37
N GLU A 59 -2.81 -14.28 -18.66
CA GLU A 59 -3.25 -14.55 -20.03
C GLU A 59 -3.87 -13.29 -20.67
N LEU A 60 -4.62 -12.50 -19.90
CA LEU A 60 -5.19 -11.23 -20.38
C LEU A 60 -4.12 -10.15 -20.63
N GLU A 61 -2.99 -10.20 -19.94
CA GLU A 61 -1.81 -9.38 -20.24
C GLU A 61 -1.19 -9.76 -21.59
N ARG A 62 -0.98 -11.08 -21.79
CA ARG A 62 -0.33 -11.64 -22.99
C ARG A 62 -1.21 -11.56 -24.23
N ASN A 63 -2.52 -11.77 -24.05
CA ASN A 63 -3.54 -11.79 -25.10
C ASN A 63 -4.69 -10.82 -24.76
N PRO A 64 -4.48 -9.51 -24.93
CA PRO A 64 -5.44 -8.49 -24.53
C PRO A 64 -6.76 -8.59 -25.27
N ARG A 65 -7.87 -8.47 -24.54
CA ARG A 65 -9.22 -8.38 -25.08
C ARG A 65 -9.48 -6.97 -25.65
N PRO A 66 -10.48 -6.81 -26.54
CA PRO A 66 -10.78 -5.52 -27.16
C PRO A 66 -11.01 -4.37 -26.17
N TRP A 67 -11.65 -4.64 -25.02
CA TRP A 67 -11.92 -3.66 -23.97
C TRP A 67 -10.65 -3.18 -23.23
N ARG A 68 -9.49 -3.87 -23.37
CA ARG A 68 -8.22 -3.48 -22.75
C ARG A 68 -7.84 -2.02 -23.09
N LYS A 69 -8.11 -1.57 -24.30
CA LYS A 69 -7.82 -0.19 -24.75
C LYS A 69 -8.57 0.90 -23.99
N SER A 70 -9.66 0.53 -23.32
CA SER A 70 -10.49 1.43 -22.51
C SER A 70 -10.17 1.35 -21.00
N LEU A 71 -9.21 0.51 -20.60
CA LEU A 71 -8.71 0.45 -19.23
C LEU A 71 -7.49 1.36 -19.07
N TYR A 72 -7.38 1.99 -17.89
CA TYR A 72 -6.24 2.85 -17.54
C TYR A 72 -4.98 2.06 -17.18
N VAL A 73 -5.13 0.85 -16.65
CA VAL A 73 -4.04 0.03 -16.13
C VAL A 73 -4.09 -1.41 -16.66
N ASP A 74 -2.98 -2.11 -16.57
CA ASP A 74 -2.84 -3.50 -17.00
C ASP A 74 -3.52 -4.49 -16.03
N PRO A 75 -3.89 -5.70 -16.46
CA PRO A 75 -4.49 -6.72 -15.60
C PRO A 75 -3.69 -7.06 -14.34
N SER A 76 -2.35 -7.00 -14.39
CA SER A 76 -1.46 -7.19 -13.23
C SER A 76 -1.71 -6.16 -12.12
N ILE A 77 -2.07 -4.94 -12.47
CA ILE A 77 -2.39 -3.90 -11.49
C ILE A 77 -3.69 -4.23 -10.74
N TYR A 78 -4.68 -4.81 -11.42
CA TYR A 78 -5.91 -5.27 -10.74
C TYR A 78 -5.65 -6.36 -9.71
N ALA A 79 -4.61 -7.21 -9.90
CA ALA A 79 -4.20 -8.19 -8.91
C ALA A 79 -3.84 -7.56 -7.55
N GLN A 80 -3.34 -6.32 -7.57
CA GLN A 80 -2.98 -5.57 -6.35
C GLN A 80 -4.19 -5.30 -5.44
N CYS A 81 -5.40 -5.22 -5.99
CA CYS A 81 -6.63 -5.13 -5.19
C CYS A 81 -6.77 -6.35 -4.26
N GLY A 82 -6.36 -7.52 -4.71
CA GLY A 82 -6.33 -8.76 -3.93
C GLY A 82 -5.12 -8.92 -3.01
N GLY A 83 -4.24 -7.91 -2.96
CA GLY A 83 -3.05 -7.91 -2.10
C GLY A 83 -1.87 -8.72 -2.63
N TRP A 84 -1.80 -8.95 -3.93
CA TRP A 84 -0.71 -9.66 -4.59
C TRP A 84 -0.47 -9.08 -5.99
N THR A 85 0.65 -9.44 -6.57
CA THR A 85 1.00 -9.12 -7.96
C THR A 85 1.72 -10.28 -8.59
N PHE A 86 2.08 -10.15 -9.89
CA PHE A 86 2.87 -11.13 -10.62
C PHE A 86 3.74 -10.45 -11.67
N ASP A 87 4.85 -11.07 -12.01
CA ASP A 87 5.73 -10.63 -13.09
C ASP A 87 5.30 -11.21 -14.44
N LYS A 88 6.02 -10.88 -15.53
CA LYS A 88 5.75 -11.35 -16.89
C LYS A 88 5.92 -12.86 -17.03
N GLU A 89 6.72 -13.47 -16.21
CA GLU A 89 7.00 -14.91 -16.13
C GLU A 89 5.88 -15.65 -15.37
N GLY A 90 5.07 -14.94 -14.56
CA GLY A 90 3.98 -15.48 -13.75
C GLY A 90 4.41 -15.83 -12.33
N HIS A 91 5.53 -15.27 -11.84
CA HIS A 91 5.90 -15.42 -10.43
C HIS A 91 5.07 -14.48 -9.58
N ARG A 92 4.38 -15.05 -8.60
CA ARG A 92 3.51 -14.30 -7.69
C ARG A 92 4.31 -13.68 -6.55
N THR A 93 4.02 -12.41 -6.26
CA THR A 93 4.51 -11.70 -5.08
C THR A 93 3.33 -11.27 -4.22
N GLN A 94 3.35 -11.61 -2.93
CA GLN A 94 2.36 -11.14 -1.97
C GLN A 94 2.75 -9.75 -1.48
N ILE A 95 1.80 -8.82 -1.49
CA ILE A 95 2.02 -7.42 -1.04
C ILE A 95 1.24 -7.06 0.23
N ASN A 96 0.25 -7.85 0.61
CA ASN A 96 -0.46 -7.69 1.87
C ASN A 96 -0.04 -8.77 2.87
N PHE A 97 -0.32 -8.52 4.14
CA PHE A 97 -0.07 -9.45 5.22
C PHE A 97 -1.37 -10.02 5.79
N ASP A 98 -1.40 -11.31 6.07
CA ASP A 98 -2.54 -11.96 6.75
C ASP A 98 -2.67 -11.50 8.21
N THR A 99 -1.56 -11.04 8.82
CA THR A 99 -1.54 -10.48 10.17
C THR A 99 -1.82 -8.98 10.12
N CYS A 100 -2.68 -8.50 11.02
CA CYS A 100 -3.10 -7.11 11.10
C CYS A 100 -3.18 -6.66 12.56
N TYR A 101 -2.53 -5.56 12.91
CA TYR A 101 -2.64 -4.92 14.21
C TYR A 101 -3.22 -3.51 14.06
N PRO A 102 -4.22 -3.10 14.86
CA PRO A 102 -4.76 -1.76 14.82
C PRO A 102 -3.81 -0.79 15.52
N MET A 103 -3.77 0.45 15.03
CA MET A 103 -3.24 1.57 15.80
C MET A 103 -4.37 2.13 16.65
N VAL A 104 -4.18 2.15 17.95
CA VAL A 104 -5.19 2.63 18.91
C VAL A 104 -4.70 3.88 19.63
N LYS A 105 -5.62 4.69 20.13
CA LYS A 105 -5.25 5.88 20.90
C LYS A 105 -4.53 5.45 22.18
N GLY A 106 -3.35 6.01 22.39
CA GLY A 106 -2.51 5.79 23.57
C GLY A 106 -2.43 7.04 24.44
N GLU A 107 -1.58 6.96 25.48
CA GLU A 107 -1.26 8.08 26.35
C GLU A 107 0.01 8.79 25.87
N PRO A 108 0.16 10.12 26.11
CA PRO A 108 1.38 10.84 25.77
C PRO A 108 2.62 10.19 26.40
N GLY A 109 3.61 9.84 25.58
CA GLY A 109 4.84 9.18 26.02
C GLY A 109 4.75 7.67 26.23
N GLU A 110 3.63 7.04 25.93
CA GLU A 110 3.49 5.58 25.95
C GLU A 110 4.48 4.93 24.99
N ALA A 111 5.17 3.89 25.47
CA ALA A 111 6.12 3.16 24.66
C ALA A 111 5.39 2.29 23.61
N THR A 112 5.77 2.44 22.35
CA THR A 112 5.19 1.72 21.23
C THR A 112 6.27 1.43 20.19
N PRO A 113 6.27 0.23 19.54
CA PRO A 113 7.17 -0.06 18.45
C PRO A 113 6.76 0.63 17.14
N VAL A 114 5.56 1.20 17.09
CA VAL A 114 5.09 1.97 15.93
C VAL A 114 4.69 3.35 16.40
N ARG A 115 5.27 4.37 15.79
CA ARG A 115 4.94 5.77 16.04
C ARG A 115 4.55 6.44 14.74
N ILE A 116 3.46 7.18 14.77
CA ILE A 116 2.96 8.01 13.68
C ILE A 116 3.18 9.48 14.05
N GLY A 117 3.77 10.24 13.13
CA GLY A 117 3.91 11.69 13.26
C GLY A 117 4.93 12.10 14.33
N ARG A 118 6.22 12.05 14.02
CA ARG A 118 7.30 12.62 14.85
C ARG A 118 7.90 13.82 14.15
N VAL A 119 7.85 14.99 14.78
CA VAL A 119 8.53 16.19 14.28
C VAL A 119 10.03 16.04 14.50
N ARG A 120 10.83 16.31 13.45
CA ARG A 120 12.29 16.22 13.46
C ARG A 120 12.92 17.57 13.79
N GLU A 121 14.20 17.56 14.14
CA GLU A 121 14.97 18.80 14.37
C GLU A 121 15.48 19.40 13.06
N ASP A 122 15.66 18.57 12.02
CA ASP A 122 16.12 19.03 10.70
C ASP A 122 15.00 19.66 9.87
N THR A 123 15.39 20.45 8.91
CA THR A 123 14.50 21.21 8.04
C THR A 123 14.62 20.77 6.60
N CYS A 124 13.54 20.90 5.85
CA CYS A 124 13.52 20.64 4.43
C CYS A 124 14.46 21.62 3.67
N PRO A 125 15.41 21.11 2.88
CA PRO A 125 16.35 21.96 2.15
C PRO A 125 15.67 22.83 1.09
N HIS A 126 14.44 22.45 0.67
CA HIS A 126 13.70 23.15 -0.37
C HIS A 126 12.86 24.31 0.18
N CYS A 127 12.10 24.12 1.28
CA CYS A 127 11.18 25.14 1.80
C CYS A 127 11.50 25.61 3.23
N GLY A 128 12.45 24.98 3.92
CA GLY A 128 12.82 25.33 5.31
C GLY A 128 11.84 24.86 6.39
N CYS A 129 10.73 24.18 6.04
CA CYS A 129 9.83 23.59 7.04
C CYS A 129 10.51 22.46 7.80
N GLN A 130 10.16 22.27 9.08
CA GLN A 130 10.61 21.09 9.82
C GLN A 130 10.13 19.82 9.14
N MET A 131 11.01 18.81 9.11
CA MET A 131 10.69 17.49 8.59
C MET A 131 9.84 16.70 9.58
N VAL A 132 9.10 15.73 9.07
CA VAL A 132 8.25 14.85 9.88
C VAL A 132 8.53 13.41 9.51
N ASP A 133 8.74 12.56 10.50
CA ASP A 133 8.62 11.12 10.32
C ASP A 133 7.14 10.76 10.39
N ILE A 134 6.56 10.45 9.24
CA ILE A 134 5.16 10.01 9.16
C ILE A 134 4.96 8.65 9.81
N LEU A 135 6.02 7.82 9.81
CA LEU A 135 6.03 6.50 10.41
C LEU A 135 7.43 6.18 10.94
N VAL A 136 7.50 5.68 12.16
CA VAL A 136 8.68 4.97 12.71
C VAL A 136 8.20 3.61 13.19
N LEU A 137 8.83 2.52 12.73
CA LEU A 137 8.43 1.15 13.02
C LEU A 137 9.65 0.33 13.44
N ASP A 138 9.63 -0.25 14.65
CA ASP A 138 10.63 -1.20 15.13
C ASP A 138 10.16 -2.64 14.87
N GLY A 139 10.66 -3.24 13.79
CA GLY A 139 10.30 -4.59 13.37
C GLY A 139 10.77 -5.71 14.30
N ARG A 140 11.61 -5.39 15.30
CA ARG A 140 12.09 -6.35 16.30
C ARG A 140 11.05 -6.69 17.37
N ASP A 141 9.96 -5.88 17.49
CA ASP A 141 8.82 -6.22 18.37
C ASP A 141 8.17 -7.52 17.90
N GLU A 142 7.84 -8.42 18.84
CA GLU A 142 7.27 -9.75 18.52
C GLU A 142 5.98 -9.68 17.70
N ARG A 143 5.17 -8.63 17.88
CA ARG A 143 3.93 -8.40 17.13
C ARG A 143 4.19 -8.07 15.66
N LEU A 144 5.39 -7.60 15.32
CA LEU A 144 5.77 -7.10 14.01
C LEU A 144 6.71 -8.04 13.24
N LYS A 145 7.05 -9.20 13.81
CA LYS A 145 7.92 -10.21 13.17
C LYS A 145 7.43 -10.67 11.80
N PHE A 146 6.12 -10.63 11.55
CA PHE A 146 5.54 -10.99 10.26
C PHE A 146 5.97 -10.07 9.11
N LEU A 147 6.47 -8.87 9.41
CA LEU A 147 7.00 -7.94 8.41
C LEU A 147 8.38 -8.36 7.87
N GLY A 148 9.06 -9.29 8.53
CA GLY A 148 10.42 -9.71 8.14
C GLY A 148 11.48 -8.62 8.33
N LEU A 149 11.19 -7.57 9.10
CA LEU A 149 12.07 -6.43 9.33
C LEU A 149 12.87 -6.61 10.63
N ASP A 150 14.19 -6.71 10.53
CA ASP A 150 15.10 -6.77 11.68
C ASP A 150 15.80 -5.42 11.90
N GLY A 151 15.07 -4.48 12.44
CA GLY A 151 15.54 -3.12 12.67
C GLY A 151 14.42 -2.10 12.77
N ILE A 152 14.81 -0.82 12.67
CA ILE A 152 13.89 0.32 12.72
C ILE A 152 13.77 0.91 11.31
N LEU A 153 12.55 0.89 10.78
CA LEU A 153 12.19 1.59 9.56
C LEU A 153 11.64 2.97 9.91
N THR A 154 12.14 4.00 9.24
CA THR A 154 11.63 5.36 9.35
C THR A 154 11.21 5.86 7.97
N ALA A 155 9.98 6.32 7.82
CA ALA A 155 9.50 7.03 6.65
C ALA A 155 9.38 8.51 6.99
N THR A 156 10.14 9.36 6.30
CA THR A 156 10.17 10.80 6.54
C THR A 156 9.68 11.58 5.34
N CYS A 157 9.09 12.74 5.58
CA CYS A 157 8.71 13.64 4.51
C CYS A 157 8.78 15.12 4.96
N CYS A 158 8.75 16.02 3.98
CA CYS A 158 8.40 17.41 4.24
C CYS A 158 6.88 17.56 4.10
N PRO A 159 6.15 17.94 5.16
CA PRO A 159 4.69 18.06 5.10
C PRO A 159 4.22 19.17 4.14
N ASN A 160 5.10 20.13 3.83
CA ASN A 160 4.82 21.22 2.89
C ASN A 160 5.03 20.79 1.44
N CYS A 161 6.12 20.05 1.16
CA CYS A 161 6.54 19.76 -0.21
C CYS A 161 5.97 18.46 -0.77
N VAL A 162 5.49 17.55 0.06
CA VAL A 162 5.08 16.20 -0.36
C VAL A 162 4.01 16.21 -1.47
N GLY A 163 3.12 17.20 -1.47
CA GLY A 163 2.09 17.35 -2.50
C GLY A 163 2.56 17.92 -3.84
N PHE A 164 3.84 18.30 -3.95
CA PHE A 164 4.42 18.96 -5.13
C PHE A 164 5.57 18.16 -5.76
N LEU A 165 5.71 16.89 -5.38
CA LEU A 165 6.74 16.02 -5.95
C LEU A 165 6.41 15.65 -7.39
N LYS A 166 7.42 15.62 -8.26
CA LYS A 166 7.30 15.20 -9.67
C LYS A 166 7.12 13.70 -9.88
N GLY A 167 6.86 12.94 -8.88
CA GLY A 167 6.72 11.49 -8.97
C GLY A 167 6.51 10.88 -7.61
N PRO A 168 6.58 9.55 -7.51
CA PRO A 168 6.45 8.87 -6.24
C PRO A 168 7.48 9.39 -5.24
N ALA A 169 7.03 9.66 -4.01
CA ALA A 169 7.90 10.06 -2.91
C ALA A 169 8.63 8.82 -2.38
N PHE A 170 9.91 8.69 -2.69
CA PHE A 170 10.76 7.66 -2.13
C PHE A 170 11.75 8.26 -1.14
N ASN A 171 12.02 7.54 -0.06
CA ASN A 171 13.06 7.85 0.90
C ASN A 171 14.03 6.68 0.98
N SER A 172 15.32 6.95 1.12
CA SER A 172 16.24 5.94 1.62
C SER A 172 16.13 5.86 3.12
N PHE A 173 16.31 4.68 3.68
CA PHE A 173 16.34 4.46 5.12
C PHE A 173 17.45 3.47 5.48
N THR A 174 17.87 3.52 6.75
CA THR A 174 18.76 2.53 7.34
C THR A 174 18.03 1.81 8.46
N LEU A 175 18.41 0.54 8.73
CA LEU A 175 17.74 -0.28 9.74
C LEU A 175 18.00 0.13 11.20
N ASP A 176 18.79 1.17 11.41
CA ASP A 176 18.97 1.82 12.71
C ASP A 176 18.01 3.02 12.93
N GLY A 177 17.11 3.26 11.97
CA GLY A 177 16.10 4.31 12.04
C GLY A 177 16.48 5.62 11.37
N GLY A 178 17.62 5.64 10.65
CA GLY A 178 17.97 6.75 9.78
C GLY A 178 17.05 6.82 8.55
N ALA A 179 16.75 8.03 8.08
CA ALA A 179 16.04 8.26 6.84
C ALA A 179 16.56 9.52 6.16
N GLU A 180 16.78 9.43 4.85
CA GLU A 180 17.23 10.54 4.02
C GLU A 180 16.08 11.06 3.15
N VAL A 181 16.03 12.38 3.03
CA VAL A 181 15.04 13.08 2.22
C VAL A 181 15.52 13.13 0.77
N PHE A 182 14.59 13.08 -0.16
CA PHE A 182 14.89 13.21 -1.58
C PHE A 182 15.57 14.55 -1.93
N PRO A 183 16.45 14.51 -2.94
CA PRO A 183 17.03 15.72 -3.53
C PRO A 183 15.94 16.68 -4.03
N SER A 184 16.21 17.97 -3.89
CA SER A 184 15.33 19.07 -4.36
C SER A 184 15.00 19.04 -5.85
N GLU A 185 15.81 18.34 -6.65
CA GLU A 185 15.63 18.14 -8.10
C GLU A 185 14.36 17.40 -8.49
N LEU A 186 13.77 16.67 -7.53
CA LEU A 186 12.50 15.99 -7.76
C LEU A 186 11.29 16.93 -7.71
N PHE A 187 11.46 18.15 -7.22
CA PHE A 187 10.39 19.13 -7.14
C PHE A 187 10.17 19.84 -8.47
N ASP A 188 8.91 20.17 -8.76
CA ASP A 188 8.55 20.96 -9.93
C ASP A 188 8.88 22.44 -9.69
N GLY A 189 9.90 22.93 -10.39
CA GLY A 189 10.37 24.29 -10.29
C GLY A 189 11.61 24.47 -9.41
N ALA A 190 12.54 25.27 -9.90
CA ALA A 190 13.81 25.58 -9.24
C ALA A 190 13.67 26.61 -8.10
N GLU A 191 12.49 27.20 -7.92
CA GLU A 191 12.25 28.23 -6.92
C GLU A 191 11.97 27.64 -5.56
N LYS A 192 12.58 28.19 -4.52
CA LYS A 192 12.28 27.83 -3.12
C LYS A 192 10.81 28.13 -2.85
N MET A 193 10.12 27.13 -2.34
CA MET A 193 8.78 27.31 -1.81
C MET A 193 8.83 27.93 -0.42
N ASP A 194 7.84 28.76 -0.09
CA ASP A 194 7.62 29.18 1.29
C ASP A 194 7.05 28.04 2.12
N CYS A 195 7.39 28.00 3.41
CA CYS A 195 6.79 27.06 4.34
C CYS A 195 5.41 27.57 4.77
N TYR A 196 4.37 26.85 4.43
CA TYR A 196 2.98 27.14 4.80
C TYR A 196 2.49 26.35 6.01
N VAL A 197 3.26 25.37 6.49
CA VAL A 197 2.92 24.55 7.65
C VAL A 197 3.09 25.36 8.93
N ARG A 198 2.04 25.45 9.73
CA ARG A 198 2.04 26.24 10.95
C ARG A 198 2.44 25.39 12.16
N LEU A 199 2.87 26.05 13.24
CA LEU A 199 3.25 25.32 14.49
C LEU A 199 2.11 24.50 15.07
N GLU A 200 0.86 24.97 14.95
CA GLU A 200 -0.32 24.22 15.38
C GLU A 200 -0.54 22.93 14.59
N ASP A 201 -0.17 22.88 13.31
CA ASP A 201 -0.29 21.69 12.47
C ASP A 201 0.68 20.60 12.97
N TYR A 202 1.90 20.98 13.39
CA TYR A 202 2.85 20.05 14.01
C TYR A 202 2.35 19.53 15.38
N LYS A 203 1.64 20.37 16.15
CA LYS A 203 1.08 19.94 17.46
C LYS A 203 0.04 18.85 17.28
N VAL A 204 -0.81 18.94 16.26
CA VAL A 204 -1.83 17.91 15.97
C VAL A 204 -1.18 16.55 15.77
N LEU A 205 -0.02 16.48 15.10
CA LEU A 205 0.73 15.24 14.89
C LEU A 205 1.29 14.65 16.20
N THR A 206 1.65 15.50 17.16
CA THR A 206 2.32 15.08 18.41
C THR A 206 1.37 14.86 19.59
N GLU A 207 0.22 15.56 19.60
CA GLU A 207 -0.75 15.54 20.71
C GLU A 207 -1.75 14.38 20.66
N ASN A 208 -1.83 13.68 19.53
CA ASN A 208 -2.69 12.52 19.35
C ASN A 208 -1.86 11.23 19.20
N PRO A 209 -1.28 10.71 20.29
CA PRO A 209 -0.43 9.53 20.19
C PRO A 209 -1.27 8.32 19.81
N PHE A 210 -0.76 7.58 18.83
CA PHE A 210 -1.25 6.26 18.49
C PHE A 210 -0.21 5.23 18.90
N VAL A 211 -0.66 4.12 19.47
CA VAL A 211 0.17 2.98 19.86
C VAL A 211 -0.31 1.72 19.17
N LEU A 212 0.60 0.77 18.97
CA LEU A 212 0.25 -0.52 18.40
C LEU A 212 -0.64 -1.31 19.34
N GLY A 213 -1.79 -1.77 18.86
CA GLY A 213 -2.72 -2.60 19.62
C GLY A 213 -2.08 -3.88 20.16
N LYS A 214 -2.63 -4.39 21.28
CA LYS A 214 -2.07 -5.56 21.99
C LYS A 214 -2.39 -6.89 21.30
N ALA A 215 -3.47 -6.96 20.53
CA ALA A 215 -3.94 -8.17 19.87
C ALA A 215 -4.18 -7.92 18.37
N PRO A 216 -3.95 -8.92 17.52
CA PRO A 216 -4.28 -8.82 16.12
C PRO A 216 -5.80 -8.74 15.91
N VAL A 217 -6.18 -8.14 14.80
CA VAL A 217 -7.55 -8.02 14.30
C VAL A 217 -7.67 -8.72 12.96
N PRO A 218 -8.89 -8.96 12.44
CA PRO A 218 -9.06 -9.51 11.10
C PRO A 218 -8.32 -8.67 10.05
N MET A 219 -7.75 -9.32 9.03
CA MET A 219 -6.93 -8.69 8.01
C MET A 219 -7.64 -7.57 7.22
N PHE A 220 -8.97 -7.61 7.13
CA PHE A 220 -9.80 -6.57 6.50
C PHE A 220 -10.27 -5.49 7.48
N TYR A 221 -9.72 -5.45 8.68
CA TYR A 221 -10.18 -4.49 9.70
C TYR A 221 -10.00 -3.04 9.24
N GLY A 222 -8.86 -2.73 8.62
CA GLY A 222 -8.58 -1.41 8.08
C GLY A 222 -9.50 -1.00 6.92
N SER A 223 -9.90 -1.95 6.06
CA SER A 223 -10.81 -1.68 4.95
C SER A 223 -12.30 -1.65 5.35
N ALA A 224 -12.64 -2.28 6.48
CA ALA A 224 -14.02 -2.35 6.98
C ALA A 224 -14.39 -1.22 7.94
N CYS A 225 -13.42 -0.52 8.52
CA CYS A 225 -13.62 0.51 9.52
C CYS A 225 -13.06 1.84 9.01
N GLU A 226 -13.90 2.86 8.92
CA GLU A 226 -13.46 4.22 8.66
C GLU A 226 -12.56 4.72 9.80
N ASP A 227 -11.58 5.56 9.49
CA ASP A 227 -10.67 6.24 10.45
C ASP A 227 -9.77 5.31 11.29
N VAL A 228 -9.44 4.11 10.81
CA VAL A 228 -8.53 3.20 11.51
C VAL A 228 -7.22 3.03 10.75
N ASN A 229 -6.11 3.34 11.43
CA ASN A 229 -4.77 2.98 10.94
C ASN A 229 -4.42 1.57 11.40
N THR A 230 -3.78 0.79 10.53
CA THR A 230 -3.33 -0.58 10.85
C THR A 230 -1.89 -0.79 10.41
N VAL A 231 -1.23 -1.78 11.01
CA VAL A 231 0.04 -2.32 10.55
C VAL A 231 -0.21 -3.74 10.06
N GLY A 232 0.04 -3.98 8.78
CA GLY A 232 -0.37 -5.21 8.10
C GLY A 232 -1.84 -5.21 7.68
N GLY A 233 -2.33 -6.37 7.24
CA GLY A 233 -3.67 -6.51 6.68
C GLY A 233 -3.81 -5.92 5.27
N PHE A 234 -5.05 -5.64 4.88
CA PHE A 234 -5.36 -4.99 3.60
C PHE A 234 -5.46 -3.48 3.77
N ALA A 235 -4.84 -2.76 2.86
CA ALA A 235 -4.93 -1.31 2.82
C ALA A 235 -6.34 -0.85 2.43
N ASN A 236 -6.83 0.20 3.09
CA ASN A 236 -8.05 0.90 2.68
C ASN A 236 -7.70 1.94 1.62
N TRP A 237 -7.76 1.55 0.36
CA TRP A 237 -7.51 2.45 -0.76
C TRP A 237 -8.72 3.35 -1.01
N VAL A 238 -8.48 4.67 -1.03
CA VAL A 238 -9.52 5.66 -1.37
C VAL A 238 -9.83 5.64 -2.86
N GLN A 239 -8.86 5.20 -3.66
CA GLN A 239 -8.95 4.98 -5.11
C GLN A 239 -8.43 3.58 -5.44
N ASP A 240 -8.03 3.33 -6.69
CA ASP A 240 -7.41 2.06 -7.06
C ASP A 240 -6.11 1.82 -6.27
N ALA A 241 -5.81 0.54 -6.02
CA ALA A 241 -4.56 0.16 -5.37
C ALA A 241 -3.37 0.65 -6.21
N GLU A 242 -2.47 1.42 -5.60
CA GLU A 242 -1.34 2.02 -6.28
C GLU A 242 -0.03 1.69 -5.55
N TYR A 243 0.47 0.49 -5.80
CA TYR A 243 1.80 0.09 -5.34
C TYR A 243 2.85 0.54 -6.35
N THR A 244 3.90 1.17 -5.86
CA THR A 244 5.00 1.61 -6.74
C THR A 244 5.76 0.42 -7.30
N THR A 245 6.07 0.45 -8.59
CA THR A 245 6.78 -0.62 -9.29
C THR A 245 8.14 -0.95 -8.69
N CYS A 246 8.81 -0.01 -8.03
CA CYS A 246 10.09 -0.29 -7.38
C CYS A 246 9.96 -1.19 -6.14
N LEU A 247 8.80 -1.22 -5.46
CA LEU A 247 8.55 -2.15 -4.37
C LEU A 247 8.32 -3.59 -4.87
N LEU A 248 7.93 -3.76 -6.13
CA LEU A 248 7.71 -5.05 -6.75
C LEU A 248 9.02 -5.74 -7.20
N TYR A 249 10.09 -4.96 -7.38
CA TYR A 249 11.40 -5.46 -7.85
C TYR A 249 12.47 -5.51 -6.76
N THR A 250 12.21 -5.04 -5.54
CA THR A 250 13.22 -4.99 -4.46
C THR A 250 13.54 -6.33 -3.82
N SER A 251 12.78 -7.40 -4.07
CA SER A 251 13.16 -8.75 -3.64
C SER A 251 14.43 -9.25 -4.35
N ASP A 252 14.64 -8.90 -5.62
CA ASP A 252 15.82 -9.34 -6.37
C ASP A 252 17.05 -8.45 -6.15
N ALA A 253 16.85 -7.16 -5.84
CA ALA A 253 17.96 -6.22 -5.61
C ALA A 253 18.64 -6.37 -4.25
N ALA A 254 18.00 -7.04 -3.28
CA ALA A 254 18.60 -7.31 -1.97
C ALA A 254 19.56 -8.49 -2.00
N ASP A 255 19.34 -9.50 -2.87
CA ASP A 255 20.20 -10.67 -3.01
C ASP A 255 21.49 -10.38 -3.77
N ASP A 256 21.52 -9.41 -4.68
CA ASP A 256 22.72 -9.06 -5.47
C ASP A 256 23.72 -8.15 -4.71
N ARG A 257 23.42 -7.69 -3.50
CA ARG A 257 24.32 -6.87 -2.67
C ARG A 257 25.02 -7.60 -1.53
N ILE A 258 24.88 -8.92 -1.44
CA ILE A 258 25.53 -9.77 -0.43
C ILE A 258 26.50 -10.76 -1.12
N SER A 259 27.14 -10.37 -2.21
CA SER A 259 28.25 -11.14 -2.80
C SER A 259 29.51 -10.29 -2.88
#